data_8ac23d28ca8d65bb7d7da7c0dc65a2f3
#
_entry.id   8ac23d28ca8d65bb7d7da7c0dc65a2f3
#
_cell.length_a   1.000
_cell.length_b   1.000
_cell.length_c   1.000
_cell.angle_alpha   90.00
_cell.angle_beta   90.00
_cell.angle_gamma   90.00
#
_symmetry.space_group_name_H-M   'P 1'
#
loop_
_entity.id
_entity.type
_entity.pdbx_description
1 polymer ?
#
loop_
_entity_poly.entity_id
_entity_poly.type
_entity_poly.pdbx_seq_one_letter_code
_entity_poly.pdbx_strand_id
1 'polypeptide(L)'
;MQNKMTEGNVIRALAAFTVPLILSGLFQQLFNWVDAFIVGNVEGETALAGIGATTSVYNLFVTVITGFTSGLSVLAAQRYGMGEKSKIRELLSSYTVLFAFLFTMISIAGAVFTEELLVVLDTPETILFSAQSYLKILFAGIPFLAVYNTYSAVLRGIGNSSAPFFSILVCSAVNVALDLLFVAGMGYGAAGAAAATAISQAAMAVYVIVYTVRKYPFLRFSFSGNLPDKTVWKSGAAYGLPSAVQSGVSSAGNIYLQQFMNGFGEQTVAAITTAYRVDTVIFLPIINFGSGIATVVAQNIGAGKPERAKQVFRAGTVIMTVISLGLTALVLLLGERLIAAFGITADTAAIGKEFFHAISRFYMIYGISMAVRGCLEGRGDMLFSGIAGILSLVVRILCSYAFKPVFGNMVVA
;
A
#
# COMPACT_ATOMS: atom_id res chain seq x y z
N MET A 1 -4.59 18.69 17.03
CA MET A 1 -4.47 19.93 16.24
C MET A 1 -4.93 19.62 14.83
N GLN A 2 -5.93 20.33 14.29
CA GLN A 2 -6.24 20.24 12.86
C GLN A 2 -5.06 20.86 12.10
N ASN A 3 -4.38 20.06 11.28
CA ASN A 3 -3.32 20.58 10.43
C ASN A 3 -3.96 21.48 9.37
N LYS A 4 -3.79 22.79 9.52
CA LYS A 4 -4.27 23.77 8.54
C LYS A 4 -3.36 23.73 7.30
N MET A 5 -3.59 22.76 6.41
CA MET A 5 -2.77 22.56 5.20
C MET A 5 -2.86 23.74 4.23
N THR A 6 -3.93 24.53 4.33
CA THR A 6 -4.17 25.69 3.47
C THR A 6 -3.61 27.00 4.04
N GLU A 7 -2.94 26.97 5.21
CA GLU A 7 -2.38 28.13 5.90
C GLU A 7 -1.00 27.84 6.51
N GLY A 8 -0.28 28.86 6.93
CA GLY A 8 1.00 28.74 7.62
C GLY A 8 2.16 28.20 6.75
N ASN A 9 3.18 27.62 7.37
CA ASN A 9 4.40 27.14 6.69
C ASN A 9 4.12 25.82 5.94
N VAL A 10 4.43 25.79 4.65
CA VAL A 10 4.20 24.66 3.75
C VAL A 10 5.03 23.44 4.16
N ILE A 11 6.30 23.62 4.48
CA ILE A 11 7.22 22.53 4.85
C ILE A 11 6.73 21.85 6.12
N ARG A 12 6.32 22.65 7.12
CA ARG A 12 5.78 22.12 8.38
C ARG A 12 4.48 21.35 8.16
N ALA A 13 3.59 21.87 7.29
CA ALA A 13 2.34 21.20 6.97
C ALA A 13 2.57 19.86 6.27
N LEU A 14 3.48 19.81 5.26
CA LEU A 14 3.89 18.58 4.59
C LEU A 14 4.50 17.58 5.58
N ALA A 15 5.51 17.97 6.34
CA ALA A 15 6.20 17.09 7.28
C ALA A 15 5.25 16.52 8.35
N ALA A 16 4.44 17.37 8.97
CA ALA A 16 3.49 16.94 10.00
C ALA A 16 2.42 15.96 9.49
N PHE A 17 2.09 16.03 8.21
CA PHE A 17 1.14 15.11 7.60
C PHE A 17 1.81 13.83 7.09
N THR A 18 3.00 13.93 6.47
CA THR A 18 3.66 12.78 5.82
C THR A 18 4.40 11.88 6.79
N VAL A 19 4.96 12.41 7.89
CA VAL A 19 5.67 11.58 8.88
C VAL A 19 4.79 10.45 9.43
N PRO A 20 3.53 10.68 9.88
CA PRO A 20 2.67 9.58 10.30
C PRO A 20 2.35 8.57 9.18
N LEU A 21 2.28 9.01 7.91
CA LEU A 21 2.08 8.09 6.77
C LEU A 21 3.30 7.19 6.54
N ILE A 22 4.50 7.77 6.61
CA ILE A 22 5.75 7.00 6.50
C ILE A 22 5.84 5.98 7.63
N LEU A 23 5.58 6.42 8.86
CA LEU A 23 5.56 5.53 10.02
C LEU A 23 4.51 4.42 9.86
N SER A 24 3.32 4.72 9.32
CA SER A 24 2.29 3.72 9.02
C SER A 24 2.81 2.63 8.09
N GLY A 25 3.50 3.02 7.01
CA GLY A 25 4.10 2.07 6.06
C GLY A 25 5.19 1.22 6.71
N LEU A 26 6.07 1.83 7.50
CA LEU A 26 7.13 1.11 8.21
C LEU A 26 6.56 0.10 9.22
N PHE A 27 5.60 0.50 10.05
CA PHE A 27 4.96 -0.40 11.01
C PHE A 27 4.19 -1.54 10.32
N GLN A 28 3.56 -1.27 9.16
CA GLN A 28 2.91 -2.30 8.39
C GLN A 28 3.91 -3.34 7.84
N GLN A 29 5.09 -2.93 7.42
CA GLN A 29 6.14 -3.86 6.99
C GLN A 29 6.73 -4.66 8.16
N LEU A 30 6.99 -4.00 9.28
CA LEU A 30 7.44 -4.70 10.49
C LEU A 30 6.42 -5.74 10.95
N PHE A 31 5.14 -5.40 10.93
CA PHE A 31 4.05 -6.32 11.22
C PHE A 31 4.08 -7.57 10.32
N ASN A 32 4.16 -7.40 8.99
CA ASN A 32 4.23 -8.51 8.06
C ASN A 32 5.45 -9.43 8.31
N TRP A 33 6.58 -8.85 8.75
CA TRP A 33 7.77 -9.63 9.08
C TRP A 33 7.62 -10.39 10.39
N VAL A 34 7.00 -9.78 11.41
CA VAL A 34 6.75 -10.45 12.71
C VAL A 34 5.78 -11.61 12.53
N ASP A 35 4.70 -11.44 11.76
CA ASP A 35 3.75 -12.49 11.42
C ASP A 35 4.46 -13.69 10.75
N ALA A 36 5.21 -13.41 9.68
CA ALA A 36 5.98 -14.45 8.99
C ALA A 36 7.04 -15.13 9.91
N PHE A 37 7.65 -14.38 10.82
CA PHE A 37 8.62 -14.92 11.77
C PHE A 37 7.95 -15.86 12.79
N ILE A 38 6.80 -15.48 13.34
CA ILE A 38 6.06 -16.32 14.30
C ILE A 38 5.63 -17.62 13.64
N VAL A 39 5.00 -17.56 12.47
CA VAL A 39 4.53 -18.74 11.74
C VAL A 39 5.69 -19.62 11.31
N GLY A 40 6.75 -19.05 10.75
CA GLY A 40 7.91 -19.81 10.27
C GLY A 40 8.65 -20.56 11.38
N ASN A 41 8.76 -19.97 12.59
CA ASN A 41 9.45 -20.61 13.71
C ASN A 41 8.60 -21.65 14.46
N VAL A 42 7.27 -21.50 14.45
CA VAL A 42 6.37 -22.41 15.19
C VAL A 42 5.90 -23.57 14.31
N GLU A 43 5.51 -23.31 13.08
CA GLU A 43 4.87 -24.28 12.16
C GLU A 43 5.82 -24.82 11.08
N GLY A 44 6.99 -24.20 10.93
CA GLY A 44 8.01 -24.61 9.99
C GLY A 44 7.75 -24.19 8.53
N GLU A 45 8.53 -24.75 7.61
CA GLU A 45 8.63 -24.31 6.22
C GLU A 45 7.35 -24.58 5.41
N THR A 46 6.63 -25.67 5.68
CA THR A 46 5.41 -26.04 4.94
C THR A 46 4.27 -25.04 5.14
N ALA A 47 4.08 -24.58 6.37
CA ALA A 47 3.04 -23.56 6.66
C ALA A 47 3.42 -22.22 6.04
N LEU A 48 4.70 -21.83 6.13
CA LEU A 48 5.21 -20.60 5.52
C LEU A 48 5.08 -20.63 3.99
N ALA A 49 5.33 -21.78 3.35
CA ALA A 49 5.13 -21.97 1.92
C ALA A 49 3.65 -21.85 1.52
N GLY A 50 2.72 -22.41 2.33
CA GLY A 50 1.28 -22.24 2.12
C GLY A 50 0.85 -20.77 2.19
N ILE A 51 1.33 -20.01 3.18
CA ILE A 51 1.11 -18.56 3.26
C ILE A 51 1.67 -17.86 2.02
N GLY A 52 2.90 -18.20 1.61
CA GLY A 52 3.55 -17.62 0.43
C GLY A 52 2.74 -17.79 -0.85
N ALA A 53 2.17 -18.99 -1.08
CA ALA A 53 1.35 -19.29 -2.25
C ALA A 53 0.07 -18.40 -2.33
N THR A 54 -0.50 -18.03 -1.19
CA THR A 54 -1.71 -17.21 -1.13
C THR A 54 -1.46 -15.71 -1.18
N THR A 55 -0.23 -15.28 -0.91
CA THR A 55 0.15 -13.85 -0.76
C THR A 55 -0.17 -13.04 -2.02
N SER A 56 0.05 -13.59 -3.21
CA SER A 56 -0.21 -12.90 -4.47
C SER A 56 -1.69 -12.59 -4.68
N VAL A 57 -2.57 -13.55 -4.35
CA VAL A 57 -4.03 -13.38 -4.43
C VAL A 57 -4.50 -12.32 -3.44
N TYR A 58 -4.10 -12.45 -2.19
CA TYR A 58 -4.49 -11.49 -1.16
C TYR A 58 -4.00 -10.07 -1.48
N ASN A 59 -2.73 -9.92 -1.87
CA ASN A 59 -2.15 -8.63 -2.22
C ASN A 59 -2.83 -7.95 -3.41
N LEU A 60 -3.37 -8.71 -4.36
CA LEU A 60 -4.16 -8.14 -5.45
C LEU A 60 -5.37 -7.35 -4.90
N PHE A 61 -6.15 -7.95 -3.98
CA PHE A 61 -7.29 -7.28 -3.36
C PHE A 61 -6.86 -6.08 -2.53
N VAL A 62 -5.83 -6.21 -1.70
CA VAL A 62 -5.27 -5.11 -0.89
C VAL A 62 -4.86 -3.95 -1.79
N THR A 63 -4.17 -4.23 -2.89
CA THR A 63 -3.64 -3.22 -3.80
C THR A 63 -4.76 -2.50 -4.57
N VAL A 64 -5.80 -3.21 -5.00
CA VAL A 64 -6.97 -2.62 -5.66
C VAL A 64 -7.76 -1.72 -4.69
N ILE A 65 -8.00 -2.20 -3.46
CA ILE A 65 -8.68 -1.42 -2.40
C ILE A 65 -7.90 -0.15 -2.10
N THR A 66 -6.60 -0.26 -1.86
CA THR A 66 -5.75 0.89 -1.52
C THR A 66 -5.60 1.86 -2.69
N GLY A 67 -5.51 1.35 -3.91
CA GLY A 67 -5.49 2.17 -5.12
C GLY A 67 -6.77 2.98 -5.26
N PHE A 68 -7.95 2.35 -5.16
CA PHE A 68 -9.23 3.06 -5.25
C PHE A 68 -9.37 4.11 -4.15
N THR A 69 -9.08 3.73 -2.91
CA THR A 69 -9.23 4.62 -1.75
C THR A 69 -8.22 5.76 -1.72
N SER A 70 -7.06 5.60 -2.40
CA SER A 70 -6.12 6.70 -2.66
C SER A 70 -6.80 7.83 -3.45
N GLY A 71 -7.53 7.49 -4.52
CA GLY A 71 -8.32 8.47 -5.27
C GLY A 71 -9.42 9.13 -4.44
N LEU A 72 -10.13 8.35 -3.59
CA LEU A 72 -11.11 8.92 -2.65
C LEU A 72 -10.47 9.90 -1.67
N SER A 73 -9.23 9.66 -1.23
CA SER A 73 -8.51 10.56 -0.34
C SER A 73 -8.27 11.92 -1.00
N VAL A 74 -7.89 11.94 -2.27
CA VAL A 74 -7.70 13.17 -3.05
C VAL A 74 -9.02 13.92 -3.23
N LEU A 75 -10.10 13.22 -3.60
CA LEU A 75 -11.42 13.82 -3.74
C LEU A 75 -11.90 14.42 -2.41
N ALA A 76 -11.76 13.68 -1.30
CA ALA A 76 -12.10 14.17 0.04
C ALA A 76 -11.26 15.40 0.41
N ALA A 77 -9.98 15.45 0.04
CA ALA A 77 -9.09 16.58 0.28
C ALA A 77 -9.54 17.83 -0.49
N GLN A 78 -9.92 17.70 -1.75
CA GLN A 78 -10.44 18.82 -2.54
C GLN A 78 -11.77 19.34 -1.95
N ARG A 79 -12.71 18.43 -1.62
CA ARG A 79 -14.00 18.79 -1.00
C ARG A 79 -13.80 19.46 0.37
N TYR A 80 -12.80 19.01 1.14
CA TYR A 80 -12.46 19.63 2.42
C TYR A 80 -11.91 21.05 2.22
N GLY A 81 -11.05 21.25 1.23
CA GLY A 81 -10.57 22.57 0.83
C GLY A 81 -11.69 23.52 0.42
N MET A 82 -12.70 23.03 -0.29
CA MET A 82 -13.92 23.77 -0.68
C MET A 82 -14.86 24.05 0.50
N GLY A 83 -14.66 23.44 1.67
CA GLY A 83 -15.56 23.53 2.82
C GLY A 83 -16.82 22.66 2.72
N GLU A 84 -16.93 21.77 1.74
CA GLU A 84 -18.09 20.93 1.44
C GLU A 84 -18.20 19.71 2.36
N LYS A 85 -18.32 19.92 3.68
CA LYS A 85 -18.34 18.85 4.70
C LYS A 85 -19.47 17.83 4.50
N SER A 86 -20.64 18.27 4.00
CA SER A 86 -21.78 17.39 3.71
C SER A 86 -21.43 16.37 2.62
N LYS A 87 -20.79 16.81 1.54
CA LYS A 87 -20.36 15.91 0.44
C LYS A 87 -19.28 14.93 0.86
N ILE A 88 -18.40 15.30 1.81
CA ILE A 88 -17.41 14.36 2.36
C ILE A 88 -18.11 13.27 3.18
N ARG A 89 -19.12 13.63 3.99
CA ARG A 89 -19.92 12.65 4.73
C ARG A 89 -20.65 11.69 3.80
N GLU A 90 -21.28 12.25 2.76
CA GLU A 90 -21.98 11.46 1.76
C GLU A 90 -21.02 10.51 1.00
N LEU A 91 -19.84 11.00 0.62
CA LEU A 91 -18.76 10.18 0.02
C LEU A 91 -18.36 9.02 0.96
N LEU A 92 -18.07 9.33 2.24
CA LEU A 92 -17.70 8.33 3.23
C LEU A 92 -18.81 7.27 3.40
N SER A 93 -20.06 7.71 3.63
CA SER A 93 -21.17 6.79 3.87
C SER A 93 -21.46 5.90 2.66
N SER A 94 -21.50 6.48 1.45
CA SER A 94 -21.79 5.77 0.21
C SER A 94 -20.73 4.71 -0.10
N TYR A 95 -19.46 5.08 -0.06
CA TYR A 95 -18.37 4.15 -0.39
C TYR A 95 -18.11 3.14 0.72
N THR A 96 -18.42 3.46 1.99
CA THR A 96 -18.39 2.46 3.07
C THR A 96 -19.41 1.36 2.83
N VAL A 97 -20.66 1.72 2.47
CA VAL A 97 -21.71 0.72 2.18
C VAL A 97 -21.37 -0.09 0.92
N LEU A 98 -20.98 0.60 -0.15
CA LEU A 98 -20.62 -0.06 -1.41
C LEU A 98 -19.48 -1.07 -1.19
N PHE A 99 -18.41 -0.65 -0.52
CA PHE A 99 -17.25 -1.50 -0.32
C PHE A 99 -17.51 -2.61 0.70
N ALA A 100 -18.24 -2.33 1.78
CA ALA A 100 -18.65 -3.39 2.68
C ALA A 100 -19.46 -4.46 1.95
N PHE A 101 -20.44 -4.07 1.12
CA PHE A 101 -21.24 -5.00 0.33
C PHE A 101 -20.40 -5.72 -0.74
N LEU A 102 -19.72 -4.97 -1.61
CA LEU A 102 -18.94 -5.51 -2.72
C LEU A 102 -17.86 -6.49 -2.23
N PHE A 103 -17.08 -6.09 -1.25
CA PHE A 103 -15.99 -6.92 -0.73
C PHE A 103 -16.49 -8.07 0.15
N THR A 104 -17.69 -7.99 0.73
CA THR A 104 -18.33 -9.16 1.33
C THR A 104 -18.74 -10.18 0.27
N MET A 105 -19.30 -9.74 -0.85
CA MET A 105 -19.64 -10.65 -1.96
C MET A 105 -18.38 -11.30 -2.55
N ILE A 106 -17.34 -10.51 -2.78
CA ILE A 106 -16.03 -11.01 -3.25
C ILE A 106 -15.42 -11.98 -2.24
N SER A 107 -15.52 -11.70 -0.94
CA SER A 107 -15.01 -12.58 0.11
C SER A 107 -15.74 -13.93 0.14
N ILE A 108 -17.05 -13.91 0.02
CA ILE A 108 -17.87 -15.13 -0.04
C ILE A 108 -17.48 -15.93 -1.30
N ALA A 109 -17.44 -15.30 -2.46
CA ALA A 109 -17.04 -15.95 -3.70
C ALA A 109 -15.60 -16.49 -3.61
N GLY A 110 -14.66 -15.70 -3.12
CA GLY A 110 -13.25 -16.10 -2.94
C GLY A 110 -13.13 -17.28 -1.96
N ALA A 111 -13.87 -17.29 -0.87
CA ALA A 111 -13.87 -18.41 0.08
C ALA A 111 -14.49 -19.69 -0.53
N VAL A 112 -15.52 -19.58 -1.38
CA VAL A 112 -16.12 -20.72 -2.08
C VAL A 112 -15.17 -21.29 -3.13
N PHE A 113 -14.57 -20.43 -3.95
CA PHE A 113 -13.71 -20.82 -5.07
C PHE A 113 -12.21 -20.82 -4.71
N THR A 114 -11.86 -20.95 -3.43
CA THR A 114 -10.44 -20.90 -2.98
C THR A 114 -9.63 -22.06 -3.55
N GLU A 115 -10.21 -23.26 -3.63
CA GLU A 115 -9.52 -24.45 -4.12
C GLU A 115 -9.19 -24.31 -5.60
N GLU A 116 -10.18 -23.92 -6.41
CA GLU A 116 -10.03 -23.69 -7.83
C GLU A 116 -9.00 -22.59 -8.12
N LEU A 117 -8.99 -21.51 -7.33
CA LEU A 117 -8.00 -20.44 -7.42
C LEU A 117 -6.58 -20.96 -7.17
N LEU A 118 -6.40 -21.81 -6.16
CA LEU A 118 -5.08 -22.35 -5.82
C LEU A 118 -4.61 -23.37 -6.84
N VAL A 119 -5.51 -24.18 -7.40
CA VAL A 119 -5.20 -25.12 -8.49
C VAL A 119 -4.78 -24.38 -9.75
N VAL A 120 -5.49 -23.30 -10.13
CA VAL A 120 -5.11 -22.44 -11.29
C VAL A 120 -3.73 -21.79 -11.09
N LEU A 121 -3.32 -21.60 -9.84
CA LEU A 121 -1.99 -21.06 -9.51
C LEU A 121 -0.91 -22.13 -9.38
N ASP A 122 -1.18 -23.37 -9.80
CA ASP A 122 -0.24 -24.51 -9.73
C ASP A 122 0.30 -24.74 -8.32
N THR A 123 -0.55 -24.55 -7.28
CA THR A 123 -0.14 -24.75 -5.88
C THR A 123 0.11 -26.25 -5.63
N PRO A 124 1.30 -26.64 -5.11
CA PRO A 124 1.61 -28.04 -4.84
C PRO A 124 0.61 -28.68 -3.86
N GLU A 125 0.23 -29.95 -4.13
CA GLU A 125 -0.73 -30.71 -3.28
C GLU A 125 -0.29 -30.77 -1.80
N THR A 126 1.01 -30.82 -1.55
CA THR A 126 1.59 -30.90 -0.20
C THR A 126 1.25 -29.71 0.70
N ILE A 127 1.01 -28.54 0.12
CA ILE A 127 0.69 -27.30 0.83
C ILE A 127 -0.73 -26.81 0.56
N LEU A 128 -1.47 -27.46 -0.36
CA LEU A 128 -2.78 -27.01 -0.84
C LEU A 128 -3.78 -26.85 0.32
N PHE A 129 -3.87 -27.84 1.21
CA PHE A 129 -4.79 -27.80 2.34
C PHE A 129 -4.49 -26.63 3.30
N SER A 130 -3.22 -26.41 3.62
CA SER A 130 -2.79 -25.29 4.48
C SER A 130 -3.07 -23.95 3.81
N ALA A 131 -2.73 -23.81 2.53
CA ALA A 131 -2.99 -22.61 1.73
C ALA A 131 -4.50 -22.31 1.61
N GLN A 132 -5.32 -23.35 1.37
CA GLN A 132 -6.77 -23.22 1.28
C GLN A 132 -7.38 -22.73 2.61
N SER A 133 -7.00 -23.34 3.72
CA SER A 133 -7.49 -22.96 5.05
C SER A 133 -7.11 -21.52 5.39
N TYR A 134 -5.87 -21.16 5.11
CA TYR A 134 -5.36 -19.80 5.31
C TYR A 134 -6.11 -18.76 4.48
N LEU A 135 -6.23 -18.99 3.16
CA LEU A 135 -6.84 -18.04 2.25
C LEU A 135 -8.34 -17.86 2.49
N LYS A 136 -9.07 -18.92 2.80
CA LYS A 136 -10.51 -18.87 3.17
C LYS A 136 -10.74 -17.94 4.36
N ILE A 137 -9.90 -18.04 5.39
CA ILE A 137 -10.03 -17.20 6.59
C ILE A 137 -9.63 -15.76 6.28
N LEU A 138 -8.58 -15.54 5.49
CA LEU A 138 -8.17 -14.21 5.09
C LEU A 138 -9.24 -13.45 4.30
N PHE A 139 -10.00 -14.16 3.45
CA PHE A 139 -11.13 -13.55 2.74
C PHE A 139 -12.13 -12.93 3.71
N ALA A 140 -12.38 -13.51 4.89
CA ALA A 140 -13.28 -12.93 5.88
C ALA A 140 -12.77 -11.57 6.43
N GLY A 141 -11.49 -11.29 6.35
CA GLY A 141 -10.88 -10.01 6.75
C GLY A 141 -11.04 -8.88 5.73
N ILE A 142 -11.16 -9.21 4.43
CA ILE A 142 -11.17 -8.22 3.34
C ILE A 142 -12.26 -7.13 3.48
N PRO A 143 -13.50 -7.42 3.87
CA PRO A 143 -14.52 -6.39 4.07
C PRO A 143 -14.12 -5.36 5.14
N PHE A 144 -13.51 -5.80 6.24
CA PHE A 144 -13.02 -4.91 7.30
C PHE A 144 -11.87 -4.04 6.80
N LEU A 145 -10.95 -4.62 6.02
CA LEU A 145 -9.87 -3.90 5.38
C LEU A 145 -10.40 -2.81 4.43
N ALA A 146 -11.42 -3.12 3.64
CA ALA A 146 -12.04 -2.17 2.72
C ALA A 146 -12.72 -1.00 3.45
N VAL A 147 -13.44 -1.28 4.53
CA VAL A 147 -14.04 -0.26 5.41
C VAL A 147 -12.95 0.59 6.05
N TYR A 148 -11.92 -0.01 6.63
CA TYR A 148 -10.78 0.72 7.19
C TYR A 148 -10.16 1.66 6.16
N ASN A 149 -9.86 1.18 4.94
CA ASN A 149 -9.24 1.99 3.91
C ASN A 149 -10.13 3.17 3.49
N THR A 150 -11.45 2.99 3.44
CA THR A 150 -12.39 4.06 3.12
C THR A 150 -12.36 5.18 4.18
N TYR A 151 -12.45 4.81 5.47
CA TYR A 151 -12.34 5.78 6.56
C TYR A 151 -10.97 6.46 6.61
N SER A 152 -9.91 5.69 6.44
CA SER A 152 -8.53 6.21 6.39
C SER A 152 -8.31 7.18 5.24
N ALA A 153 -8.89 6.90 4.07
CA ALA A 153 -8.81 7.79 2.90
C ALA A 153 -9.46 9.15 3.20
N VAL A 154 -10.66 9.15 3.77
CA VAL A 154 -11.36 10.39 4.12
C VAL A 154 -10.62 11.14 5.25
N LEU A 155 -10.13 10.44 6.27
CA LEU A 155 -9.34 11.06 7.34
C LEU A 155 -8.06 11.69 6.80
N ARG A 156 -7.34 11.02 5.92
CA ARG A 156 -6.19 11.60 5.21
C ARG A 156 -6.61 12.81 4.39
N GLY A 157 -7.71 12.71 3.66
CA GLY A 157 -8.25 13.83 2.87
C GLY A 157 -8.55 15.08 3.70
N ILE A 158 -9.08 14.94 4.90
CA ILE A 158 -9.30 16.07 5.82
C ILE A 158 -8.05 16.49 6.61
N GLY A 159 -6.90 15.89 6.34
CA GLY A 159 -5.62 16.28 6.94
C GLY A 159 -5.23 15.54 8.21
N ASN A 160 -5.91 14.45 8.54
CA ASN A 160 -5.59 13.61 9.70
C ASN A 160 -4.93 12.29 9.26
N SER A 161 -3.60 12.27 9.22
CA SER A 161 -2.80 11.06 8.97
C SER A 161 -2.48 10.26 10.24
N SER A 162 -2.63 10.88 11.41
CA SER A 162 -2.31 10.22 12.68
C SER A 162 -3.32 9.13 13.06
N ALA A 163 -4.62 9.33 12.77
CA ALA A 163 -5.62 8.33 13.10
C ALA A 163 -5.46 7.02 12.32
N PRO A 164 -5.23 7.01 10.99
CA PRO A 164 -4.82 5.80 10.27
C PRO A 164 -3.56 5.14 10.85
N PHE A 165 -2.56 5.93 11.25
CA PHE A 165 -1.35 5.40 11.88
C PHE A 165 -1.66 4.66 13.19
N PHE A 166 -2.40 5.27 14.10
CA PHE A 166 -2.80 4.61 15.35
C PHE A 166 -3.67 3.38 15.12
N SER A 167 -4.52 3.38 14.05
CA SER A 167 -5.29 2.19 13.67
C SER A 167 -4.38 1.03 13.29
N ILE A 168 -3.29 1.28 12.58
CA ILE A 168 -2.29 0.25 12.22
C ILE A 168 -1.58 -0.25 13.48
N LEU A 169 -1.22 0.62 14.41
CA LEU A 169 -0.62 0.20 15.69
C LEU A 169 -1.56 -0.74 16.48
N VAL A 170 -2.86 -0.40 16.55
CA VAL A 170 -3.87 -1.27 17.19
C VAL A 170 -3.94 -2.61 16.46
N CYS A 171 -4.01 -2.59 15.12
CA CYS A 171 -4.01 -3.80 14.30
C CYS A 171 -2.79 -4.68 14.62
N SER A 172 -1.59 -4.11 14.58
CA SER A 172 -0.33 -4.83 14.83
C SER A 172 -0.28 -5.43 16.24
N ALA A 173 -0.69 -4.66 17.26
CA ALA A 173 -0.69 -5.15 18.63
C ALA A 173 -1.68 -6.31 18.83
N VAL A 174 -2.89 -6.19 18.28
CA VAL A 174 -3.91 -7.26 18.35
C VAL A 174 -3.44 -8.49 17.59
N ASN A 175 -2.87 -8.32 16.39
CA ASN A 175 -2.41 -9.45 15.59
C ASN A 175 -1.27 -10.21 16.29
N VAL A 176 -0.20 -9.53 16.72
CA VAL A 176 0.91 -10.20 17.42
C VAL A 176 0.41 -10.95 18.66
N ALA A 177 -0.49 -10.36 19.43
CA ALA A 177 -1.08 -11.03 20.60
C ALA A 177 -1.88 -12.29 20.20
N LEU A 178 -2.65 -12.21 19.10
CA LEU A 178 -3.45 -13.35 18.63
C LEU A 178 -2.60 -14.40 17.92
N ASP A 179 -1.53 -14.02 17.21
CA ASP A 179 -0.58 -14.97 16.63
C ASP A 179 0.12 -15.79 17.72
N LEU A 180 0.59 -15.14 18.79
CA LEU A 180 1.16 -15.83 19.93
C LEU A 180 0.14 -16.76 20.60
N LEU A 181 -1.12 -16.38 20.67
CA LEU A 181 -2.18 -17.20 21.25
C LEU A 181 -2.58 -18.36 20.34
N PHE A 182 -2.88 -18.09 19.07
CA PHE A 182 -3.47 -19.09 18.16
C PHE A 182 -2.40 -19.99 17.54
N VAL A 183 -1.25 -19.41 17.14
CA VAL A 183 -0.17 -20.17 16.51
C VAL A 183 0.72 -20.82 17.57
N ALA A 184 1.31 -20.04 18.47
CA ALA A 184 2.26 -20.57 19.44
C ALA A 184 1.59 -21.26 20.65
N GLY A 185 0.43 -20.75 21.12
CA GLY A 185 -0.26 -21.29 22.28
C GLY A 185 -1.23 -22.45 21.98
N MET A 186 -2.01 -22.33 20.92
CA MET A 186 -3.06 -23.32 20.58
C MET A 186 -2.66 -24.26 19.43
N GLY A 187 -1.58 -23.98 18.68
CA GLY A 187 -1.13 -24.82 17.58
C GLY A 187 -2.08 -24.84 16.38
N TYR A 188 -2.80 -23.73 16.11
CA TYR A 188 -3.73 -23.65 14.97
C TYR A 188 -3.03 -23.36 13.62
N GLY A 189 -1.72 -23.25 13.63
CA GLY A 189 -0.89 -23.12 12.45
C GLY A 189 -1.26 -21.93 11.56
N ALA A 190 -1.17 -22.14 10.25
CA ALA A 190 -1.51 -21.12 9.25
C ALA A 190 -2.95 -20.59 9.41
N ALA A 191 -3.91 -21.45 9.76
CA ALA A 191 -5.29 -21.03 10.02
C ALA A 191 -5.40 -20.08 11.22
N GLY A 192 -4.59 -20.31 12.27
CA GLY A 192 -4.49 -19.42 13.42
C GLY A 192 -3.96 -18.03 13.04
N ALA A 193 -2.91 -17.96 12.23
CA ALA A 193 -2.35 -16.71 11.71
C ALA A 193 -3.36 -15.94 10.83
N ALA A 194 -4.08 -16.64 9.95
CA ALA A 194 -5.14 -16.03 9.14
C ALA A 194 -6.28 -15.46 10.01
N ALA A 195 -6.68 -16.19 11.06
CA ALA A 195 -7.70 -15.73 12.00
C ALA A 195 -7.21 -14.50 12.80
N ALA A 196 -5.97 -14.50 13.27
CA ALA A 196 -5.35 -13.35 13.92
C ALA A 196 -5.35 -12.11 13.01
N THR A 197 -4.99 -12.29 11.74
CA THR A 197 -5.01 -11.22 10.73
C THR A 197 -6.43 -10.71 10.49
N ALA A 198 -7.43 -11.56 10.29
CA ALA A 198 -8.81 -11.14 10.05
C ALA A 198 -9.40 -10.39 11.26
N ILE A 199 -9.17 -10.88 12.49
CA ILE A 199 -9.64 -10.24 13.71
C ILE A 199 -8.94 -8.89 13.94
N SER A 200 -7.64 -8.80 13.70
CA SER A 200 -6.90 -7.54 13.85
C SER A 200 -7.34 -6.49 12.82
N GLN A 201 -7.70 -6.88 11.59
CA GLN A 201 -8.31 -5.99 10.60
C GLN A 201 -9.69 -5.48 11.04
N ALA A 202 -10.50 -6.34 11.67
CA ALA A 202 -11.76 -5.92 12.26
C ALA A 202 -11.55 -4.91 13.40
N ALA A 203 -10.60 -5.17 14.30
CA ALA A 203 -10.23 -4.24 15.37
C ALA A 203 -9.75 -2.88 14.83
N MET A 204 -8.93 -2.89 13.77
CA MET A 204 -8.48 -1.70 13.06
C MET A 204 -9.65 -0.89 12.49
N ALA A 205 -10.60 -1.57 11.83
CA ALA A 205 -11.79 -0.94 11.26
C ALA A 205 -12.67 -0.33 12.37
N VAL A 206 -12.91 -1.05 13.45
CA VAL A 206 -13.68 -0.57 14.61
C VAL A 206 -13.00 0.66 15.23
N TYR A 207 -11.68 0.61 15.43
CA TYR A 207 -10.94 1.76 15.98
C TYR A 207 -11.12 3.01 15.12
N VAL A 208 -10.91 2.92 13.80
CA VAL A 208 -11.00 4.09 12.92
C VAL A 208 -12.41 4.64 12.83
N ILE A 209 -13.44 3.79 12.87
CA ILE A 209 -14.84 4.20 12.89
C ILE A 209 -15.14 4.95 14.19
N VAL A 210 -14.82 4.35 15.34
CA VAL A 210 -15.08 4.95 16.67
C VAL A 210 -14.34 6.27 16.81
N TYR A 211 -13.08 6.33 16.40
CA TYR A 211 -12.30 7.56 16.39
C TYR A 211 -12.99 8.65 15.53
N THR A 212 -13.39 8.29 14.31
CA THR A 212 -14.01 9.23 13.37
C THR A 212 -15.34 9.77 13.92
N VAL A 213 -16.20 8.90 14.40
CA VAL A 213 -17.54 9.29 14.94
C VAL A 213 -17.42 10.18 16.16
N ARG A 214 -16.42 9.94 17.02
CA ARG A 214 -16.19 10.74 18.23
C ARG A 214 -15.56 12.09 17.92
N LYS A 215 -14.55 12.12 17.04
CA LYS A 215 -13.75 13.33 16.81
C LYS A 215 -14.29 14.23 15.71
N TYR A 216 -15.02 13.67 14.75
CA TYR A 216 -15.57 14.38 13.60
C TYR A 216 -17.09 14.18 13.49
N PRO A 217 -17.92 14.87 14.29
CA PRO A 217 -19.37 14.68 14.28
C PRO A 217 -20.00 14.87 12.90
N PHE A 218 -19.39 15.70 12.04
CA PHE A 218 -19.87 15.91 10.67
C PHE A 218 -19.65 14.69 9.75
N LEU A 219 -18.79 13.73 10.13
CA LEU A 219 -18.56 12.47 9.41
C LEU A 219 -19.37 11.30 9.96
N ARG A 220 -20.27 11.54 10.94
CA ARG A 220 -21.15 10.49 11.41
C ARG A 220 -21.95 9.92 10.27
N PHE A 221 -21.99 8.59 10.22
CA PHE A 221 -22.72 7.85 9.20
C PHE A 221 -24.18 8.35 9.16
N SER A 222 -24.67 8.71 7.98
CA SER A 222 -26.04 9.13 7.78
C SER A 222 -26.63 8.34 6.63
N PHE A 223 -27.54 7.44 6.96
CA PHE A 223 -28.40 6.80 5.99
C PHE A 223 -29.68 7.65 5.90
N SER A 224 -29.63 8.73 5.17
CA SER A 224 -30.87 9.41 4.77
C SER A 224 -31.48 8.55 3.68
N GLY A 225 -32.63 7.92 3.86
CA GLY A 225 -33.25 6.90 3.00
C GLY A 225 -33.34 7.18 1.49
N ASN A 226 -32.70 8.22 1.01
CA ASN A 226 -32.47 8.53 -0.39
C ASN A 226 -31.13 7.93 -0.82
N LEU A 227 -31.13 7.26 -1.98
CA LEU A 227 -29.90 6.83 -2.64
C LEU A 227 -28.93 8.03 -2.75
N PRO A 228 -27.62 7.81 -2.52
CA PRO A 228 -26.63 8.87 -2.68
C PRO A 228 -26.74 9.50 -4.06
N ASP A 229 -26.52 10.80 -4.13
CA ASP A 229 -26.54 11.53 -5.40
C ASP A 229 -25.62 10.85 -6.42
N LYS A 230 -26.11 10.63 -7.64
CA LYS A 230 -25.34 10.05 -8.75
C LYS A 230 -23.99 10.76 -8.97
N THR A 231 -23.93 12.06 -8.63
CA THR A 231 -22.70 12.87 -8.72
C THR A 231 -21.63 12.40 -7.76
N VAL A 232 -21.98 11.90 -6.56
CA VAL A 232 -21.04 11.36 -5.57
C VAL A 232 -20.44 10.05 -6.07
N TRP A 233 -21.28 9.16 -6.61
CA TRP A 233 -20.83 7.91 -7.23
C TRP A 233 -19.91 8.16 -8.42
N LYS A 234 -20.32 9.05 -9.33
CA LYS A 234 -19.55 9.38 -10.52
C LYS A 234 -18.20 10.01 -10.16
N SER A 235 -18.19 10.97 -9.23
CA SER A 235 -16.93 11.62 -8.83
C SER A 235 -15.99 10.65 -8.09
N GLY A 236 -16.50 9.85 -7.17
CA GLY A 236 -15.66 8.87 -6.46
C GLY A 236 -15.08 7.81 -7.41
N ALA A 237 -15.88 7.33 -8.38
CA ALA A 237 -15.41 6.41 -9.40
C ALA A 237 -14.36 7.06 -10.33
N ALA A 238 -14.55 8.32 -10.75
CA ALA A 238 -13.61 9.04 -11.60
C ALA A 238 -12.23 9.23 -10.93
N TYR A 239 -12.18 9.36 -9.60
CA TYR A 239 -10.94 9.46 -8.86
C TYR A 239 -10.38 8.08 -8.46
N GLY A 240 -11.23 7.14 -8.08
CA GLY A 240 -10.82 5.84 -7.55
C GLY A 240 -10.45 4.81 -8.62
N LEU A 241 -11.25 4.69 -9.70
CA LEU A 241 -11.05 3.65 -10.70
C LEU A 241 -9.69 3.74 -11.43
N PRO A 242 -9.22 4.92 -11.89
CA PRO A 242 -7.92 4.98 -12.56
C PRO A 242 -6.78 4.48 -11.67
N SER A 243 -6.78 4.85 -10.38
CA SER A 243 -5.77 4.40 -9.42
C SER A 243 -5.90 2.92 -9.08
N ALA A 244 -7.13 2.39 -8.96
CA ALA A 244 -7.37 0.97 -8.74
C ALA A 244 -6.89 0.12 -9.91
N VAL A 245 -7.23 0.52 -11.14
CA VAL A 245 -6.81 -0.17 -12.37
C VAL A 245 -5.28 -0.14 -12.49
N GLN A 246 -4.67 1.03 -12.31
CA GLN A 246 -3.21 1.14 -12.32
C GLN A 246 -2.57 0.22 -11.29
N SER A 247 -3.08 0.20 -10.07
CA SER A 247 -2.56 -0.63 -8.98
C SER A 247 -2.69 -2.13 -9.29
N GLY A 248 -3.83 -2.55 -9.83
CA GLY A 248 -4.06 -3.93 -10.27
C GLY A 248 -3.12 -4.34 -11.42
N VAL A 249 -2.99 -3.49 -12.44
CA VAL A 249 -2.07 -3.73 -13.56
C VAL A 249 -0.62 -3.77 -13.08
N SER A 250 -0.23 -2.88 -12.15
CA SER A 250 1.13 -2.90 -11.57
C SER A 250 1.40 -4.18 -10.80
N SER A 251 0.41 -4.69 -10.05
CA SER A 251 0.53 -5.95 -9.32
C SER A 251 0.72 -7.14 -10.28
N ALA A 252 -0.08 -7.21 -11.34
CA ALA A 252 0.05 -8.24 -12.37
C ALA A 252 1.40 -8.14 -13.11
N GLY A 253 1.84 -6.92 -13.43
CA GLY A 253 3.12 -6.69 -14.08
C GLY A 253 4.32 -7.08 -13.22
N ASN A 254 4.24 -6.90 -11.90
CA ASN A 254 5.29 -7.37 -10.99
C ASN A 254 5.40 -8.90 -10.96
N ILE A 255 4.28 -9.63 -11.07
CA ILE A 255 4.29 -11.10 -11.20
C ILE A 255 5.01 -11.49 -12.49
N TYR A 256 4.73 -10.82 -13.60
CA TYR A 256 5.39 -11.07 -14.88
C TYR A 256 6.91 -10.78 -14.84
N LEU A 257 7.31 -9.69 -14.19
CA LEU A 257 8.72 -9.36 -13.99
C LEU A 257 9.42 -10.38 -13.07
N GLN A 258 8.73 -10.91 -12.06
CA GLN A 258 9.27 -12.00 -11.23
C GLN A 258 9.53 -13.26 -12.05
N GLN A 259 8.60 -13.62 -12.93
CA GLN A 259 8.80 -14.74 -13.86
C GLN A 259 10.01 -14.52 -14.79
N PHE A 260 10.18 -13.29 -15.30
CA PHE A 260 11.35 -12.90 -16.08
C PHE A 260 12.65 -13.06 -15.28
N MET A 261 12.67 -12.64 -14.01
CA MET A 261 13.82 -12.78 -13.12
C MET A 261 14.20 -14.24 -12.86
N ASN A 262 13.21 -15.13 -12.72
CA ASN A 262 13.46 -16.55 -12.49
C ASN A 262 14.33 -17.20 -13.59
N GLY A 263 14.40 -16.61 -14.78
CA GLY A 263 15.26 -17.04 -15.87
C GLY A 263 16.77 -16.76 -15.71
N PHE A 264 17.22 -16.08 -14.62
CA PHE A 264 18.64 -15.74 -14.38
C PHE A 264 19.37 -16.68 -13.43
N GLY A 265 18.71 -17.74 -12.98
CA GLY A 265 19.29 -18.72 -12.07
C GLY A 265 19.09 -18.41 -10.59
N GLU A 266 19.20 -19.44 -9.77
CA GLU A 266 18.76 -19.47 -8.38
C GLU A 266 19.46 -18.41 -7.50
N GLN A 267 20.78 -18.29 -7.65
CA GLN A 267 21.60 -17.36 -6.88
C GLN A 267 21.26 -15.90 -7.18
N THR A 268 21.06 -15.57 -8.48
CA THR A 268 20.65 -14.22 -8.90
C THR A 268 19.25 -13.87 -8.40
N VAL A 269 18.31 -14.82 -8.49
CA VAL A 269 16.94 -14.63 -7.99
C VAL A 269 16.95 -14.39 -6.50
N ALA A 270 17.71 -15.16 -5.71
CA ALA A 270 17.82 -14.97 -4.26
C ALA A 270 18.39 -13.59 -3.92
N ALA A 271 19.46 -13.15 -4.60
CA ALA A 271 20.08 -11.85 -4.41
C ALA A 271 19.10 -10.69 -4.68
N ILE A 272 18.49 -10.71 -5.87
CA ILE A 272 17.59 -9.63 -6.32
C ILE A 272 16.29 -9.60 -5.49
N THR A 273 15.72 -10.76 -5.17
CA THR A 273 14.52 -10.84 -4.32
C THR A 273 14.80 -10.27 -2.93
N THR A 274 15.96 -10.58 -2.35
CA THR A 274 16.37 -10.00 -1.06
C THR A 274 16.59 -8.49 -1.17
N ALA A 275 17.26 -8.04 -2.24
CA ALA A 275 17.43 -6.61 -2.49
C ALA A 275 16.09 -5.88 -2.64
N TYR A 276 15.10 -6.45 -3.35
CA TYR A 276 13.76 -5.87 -3.46
C TYR A 276 13.01 -5.79 -2.12
N ARG A 277 13.20 -6.76 -1.22
CA ARG A 277 12.61 -6.69 0.14
C ARG A 277 13.15 -5.47 0.91
N VAL A 278 14.46 -5.25 0.84
CA VAL A 278 15.11 -4.08 1.45
C VAL A 278 14.64 -2.79 0.77
N ASP A 279 14.59 -2.78 -0.55
CA ASP A 279 14.21 -1.63 -1.37
C ASP A 279 12.75 -1.19 -1.13
N THR A 280 11.85 -2.14 -0.90
CA THR A 280 10.46 -1.87 -0.54
C THR A 280 10.36 -1.00 0.71
N VAL A 281 11.20 -1.23 1.73
CA VAL A 281 11.24 -0.41 2.95
C VAL A 281 11.87 0.96 2.66
N ILE A 282 12.93 0.97 1.86
CA ILE A 282 13.65 2.20 1.47
C ILE A 282 12.76 3.14 0.67
N PHE A 283 11.85 2.63 -0.17
CA PHE A 283 10.93 3.45 -0.97
C PHE A 283 9.73 3.98 -0.19
N LEU A 284 9.40 3.44 0.98
CA LEU A 284 8.25 3.91 1.76
C LEU A 284 8.23 5.42 2.01
N PRO A 285 9.34 6.08 2.38
CA PRO A 285 9.37 7.55 2.51
C PRO A 285 9.00 8.26 1.21
N ILE A 286 9.50 7.81 0.07
CA ILE A 286 9.24 8.44 -1.23
C ILE A 286 7.76 8.31 -1.61
N ILE A 287 7.20 7.10 -1.53
CA ILE A 287 5.81 6.82 -1.90
C ILE A 287 4.83 7.58 -0.99
N ASN A 288 5.05 7.51 0.32
CA ASN A 288 4.16 8.17 1.27
C ASN A 288 4.27 9.69 1.23
N PHE A 289 5.46 10.23 0.93
CA PHE A 289 5.64 11.67 0.76
C PHE A 289 4.95 12.17 -0.52
N GLY A 290 4.99 11.40 -1.62
CA GLY A 290 4.22 11.67 -2.84
C GLY A 290 2.71 11.77 -2.55
N SER A 291 2.17 10.82 -1.81
CA SER A 291 0.76 10.84 -1.35
C SER A 291 0.46 12.07 -0.45
N GLY A 292 1.44 12.48 0.35
CA GLY A 292 1.35 13.70 1.15
C GLY A 292 1.27 14.97 0.30
N ILE A 293 2.10 15.08 -0.74
CA ILE A 293 2.04 16.18 -1.71
C ILE A 293 0.65 16.19 -2.36
N ALA A 294 0.14 15.05 -2.82
CA ALA A 294 -1.18 14.95 -3.45
C ALA A 294 -2.29 15.50 -2.54
N THR A 295 -2.31 15.11 -1.27
CA THR A 295 -3.32 15.55 -0.32
C THR A 295 -3.24 17.05 -0.02
N VAL A 296 -2.03 17.58 0.22
CA VAL A 296 -1.85 19.01 0.53
C VAL A 296 -2.13 19.88 -0.69
N VAL A 297 -1.72 19.46 -1.90
CA VAL A 297 -2.07 20.13 -3.17
C VAL A 297 -3.59 20.11 -3.36
N ALA A 298 -4.24 18.97 -3.17
CA ALA A 298 -5.69 18.81 -3.35
C ALA A 298 -6.49 19.76 -2.44
N GLN A 299 -6.12 19.88 -1.17
CA GLN A 299 -6.77 20.82 -0.26
C GLN A 299 -6.58 22.28 -0.67
N ASN A 300 -5.39 22.65 -1.16
CA ASN A 300 -5.12 24.02 -1.60
C ASN A 300 -5.84 24.34 -2.91
N ILE A 301 -5.93 23.41 -3.85
CA ILE A 301 -6.74 23.58 -5.07
C ILE A 301 -8.21 23.74 -4.71
N GLY A 302 -8.74 22.87 -3.83
CA GLY A 302 -10.12 22.98 -3.36
C GLY A 302 -10.41 24.31 -2.65
N ALA A 303 -9.44 24.82 -1.89
CA ALA A 303 -9.55 26.12 -1.21
C ALA A 303 -9.39 27.35 -2.12
N GLY A 304 -9.25 27.16 -3.45
CA GLY A 304 -9.03 28.26 -4.41
C GLY A 304 -7.65 28.93 -4.26
N LYS A 305 -6.63 28.21 -3.76
CA LYS A 305 -5.27 28.72 -3.51
C LYS A 305 -4.23 28.08 -4.46
N PRO A 306 -4.30 28.26 -5.79
CA PRO A 306 -3.43 27.58 -6.74
C PRO A 306 -1.95 27.97 -6.58
N GLU A 307 -1.65 29.21 -6.21
CA GLU A 307 -0.27 29.65 -5.98
C GLU A 307 0.36 28.93 -4.79
N ARG A 308 -0.43 28.68 -3.73
CA ARG A 308 0.03 27.90 -2.60
C ARG A 308 0.23 26.43 -2.99
N ALA A 309 -0.63 25.88 -3.83
CA ALA A 309 -0.44 24.53 -4.38
C ALA A 309 0.89 24.40 -5.15
N LYS A 310 1.27 25.43 -5.94
CA LYS A 310 2.60 25.49 -6.59
C LYS A 310 3.76 25.55 -5.57
N GLN A 311 3.59 26.31 -4.49
CA GLN A 311 4.59 26.34 -3.39
C GLN A 311 4.73 24.97 -2.74
N VAL A 312 3.61 24.26 -2.49
CA VAL A 312 3.60 22.89 -1.96
C VAL A 312 4.37 21.94 -2.89
N PHE A 313 4.11 22.01 -4.18
CA PHE A 313 4.83 21.21 -5.18
C PHE A 313 6.34 21.50 -5.18
N ARG A 314 6.76 22.78 -5.23
CA ARG A 314 8.17 23.16 -5.22
C ARG A 314 8.87 22.70 -3.93
N ALA A 315 8.29 23.00 -2.77
CA ALA A 315 8.84 22.57 -1.49
C ALA A 315 8.88 21.04 -1.38
N GLY A 316 7.80 20.37 -1.83
CA GLY A 316 7.70 18.91 -1.86
C GLY A 316 8.79 18.28 -2.74
N THR A 317 9.05 18.84 -3.93
CA THR A 317 10.12 18.36 -4.83
C THR A 317 11.50 18.51 -4.21
N VAL A 318 11.78 19.65 -3.55
CA VAL A 318 13.07 19.85 -2.87
C VAL A 318 13.26 18.83 -1.74
N ILE A 319 12.23 18.65 -0.89
CA ILE A 319 12.30 17.66 0.22
C ILE A 319 12.47 16.25 -0.34
N MET A 320 11.74 15.91 -1.41
CA MET A 320 11.82 14.61 -2.05
C MET A 320 13.22 14.34 -2.62
N THR A 321 13.83 15.34 -3.23
CA THR A 321 15.23 15.27 -3.70
C THR A 321 16.19 14.99 -2.55
N VAL A 322 16.04 15.71 -1.43
CA VAL A 322 16.89 15.50 -0.23
C VAL A 322 16.69 14.09 0.34
N ILE A 323 15.44 13.64 0.46
CA ILE A 323 15.13 12.28 0.92
C ILE A 323 15.77 11.25 -0.01
N SER A 324 15.60 11.38 -1.32
CA SER A 324 16.14 10.44 -2.31
C SER A 324 17.67 10.38 -2.28
N LEU A 325 18.35 11.54 -2.15
CA LEU A 325 19.80 11.58 -1.99
C LEU A 325 20.26 10.92 -0.69
N GLY A 326 19.55 11.17 0.40
CA GLY A 326 19.81 10.50 1.69
C GLY A 326 19.67 8.98 1.60
N LEU A 327 18.61 8.49 0.94
CA LEU A 327 18.38 7.06 0.71
C LEU A 327 19.43 6.47 -0.24
N THR A 328 19.85 7.20 -1.28
CA THR A 328 20.97 6.80 -2.14
C THR A 328 22.25 6.61 -1.32
N ALA A 329 22.60 7.59 -0.48
CA ALA A 329 23.79 7.50 0.38
C ALA A 329 23.68 6.31 1.36
N LEU A 330 22.50 6.11 1.97
CA LEU A 330 22.24 4.98 2.88
C LEU A 330 22.46 3.64 2.19
N VAL A 331 21.92 3.45 0.99
CA VAL A 331 22.06 2.20 0.22
C VAL A 331 23.48 1.96 -0.23
N LEU A 332 24.17 3.00 -0.70
CA LEU A 332 25.58 2.88 -1.11
C LEU A 332 26.51 2.54 0.05
N LEU A 333 26.23 3.07 1.26
CA LEU A 333 27.07 2.85 2.45
C LEU A 333 26.72 1.55 3.20
N LEU A 334 25.45 1.18 3.27
CA LEU A 334 24.95 0.10 4.12
C LEU A 334 24.27 -1.03 3.35
N GLY A 335 24.06 -0.91 2.04
CA GLY A 335 23.28 -1.86 1.24
C GLY A 335 23.77 -3.29 1.35
N GLU A 336 25.09 -3.53 1.27
CA GLU A 336 25.68 -4.86 1.45
C GLU A 336 25.39 -5.45 2.83
N ARG A 337 25.50 -4.63 3.89
CA ARG A 337 25.18 -5.08 5.27
C ARG A 337 23.69 -5.35 5.45
N LEU A 338 22.84 -4.54 4.82
CA LEU A 338 21.39 -4.74 4.87
C LEU A 338 20.98 -6.04 4.18
N ILE A 339 21.60 -6.38 3.06
CA ILE A 339 21.36 -7.65 2.35
C ILE A 339 21.92 -8.83 3.16
N ALA A 340 23.16 -8.71 3.67
CA ALA A 340 23.79 -9.77 4.46
C ALA A 340 23.00 -10.11 5.74
N ALA A 341 22.27 -9.14 6.32
CA ALA A 341 21.42 -9.36 7.48
C ALA A 341 20.28 -10.38 7.23
N PHE A 342 19.96 -10.69 5.98
CA PHE A 342 18.99 -11.73 5.60
C PHE A 342 19.57 -13.15 5.54
N GLY A 343 20.85 -13.33 5.96
CA GLY A 343 21.46 -14.67 6.07
C GLY A 343 21.87 -15.29 4.75
N ILE A 344 22.02 -14.52 3.68
CA ILE A 344 22.49 -15.00 2.36
C ILE A 344 24.01 -15.10 2.31
N THR A 345 24.53 -15.92 1.38
CA THR A 345 25.98 -16.10 1.19
C THR A 345 26.68 -14.82 0.73
N ALA A 346 27.99 -14.71 0.95
CA ALA A 346 28.78 -13.54 0.56
C ALA A 346 28.72 -13.28 -0.96
N ASP A 347 28.75 -14.33 -1.78
CA ASP A 347 28.64 -14.22 -3.25
C ASP A 347 27.28 -13.67 -3.67
N THR A 348 26.20 -14.13 -3.04
CA THR A 348 24.85 -13.65 -3.28
C THR A 348 24.70 -12.19 -2.83
N ALA A 349 25.32 -11.82 -1.71
CA ALA A 349 25.35 -10.44 -1.23
C ALA A 349 26.09 -9.49 -2.18
N ALA A 350 27.14 -9.96 -2.85
CA ALA A 350 27.88 -9.18 -3.85
C ALA A 350 26.99 -8.83 -5.06
N ILE A 351 26.19 -9.78 -5.57
CA ILE A 351 25.21 -9.52 -6.65
C ILE A 351 24.19 -8.47 -6.20
N GLY A 352 23.67 -8.57 -4.97
CA GLY A 352 22.74 -7.61 -4.43
C GLY A 352 23.35 -6.21 -4.24
N LYS A 353 24.64 -6.13 -3.91
CA LYS A 353 25.38 -4.86 -3.87
C LYS A 353 25.47 -4.19 -5.24
N GLU A 354 25.81 -4.94 -6.28
CA GLU A 354 25.82 -4.43 -7.66
C GLU A 354 24.44 -3.92 -8.09
N PHE A 355 23.39 -4.67 -7.76
CA PHE A 355 22.01 -4.25 -7.99
C PHE A 355 21.72 -2.91 -7.30
N PHE A 356 22.08 -2.73 -6.02
CA PHE A 356 21.89 -1.48 -5.31
C PHE A 356 22.72 -0.33 -5.89
N HIS A 357 23.95 -0.59 -6.34
CA HIS A 357 24.77 0.41 -7.03
C HIS A 357 24.12 0.86 -8.36
N ALA A 358 23.43 -0.03 -9.06
CA ALA A 358 22.74 0.30 -10.29
C ALA A 358 21.48 1.12 -10.02
N ILE A 359 20.56 0.63 -9.16
CA ILE A 359 19.23 1.22 -8.95
C ILE A 359 19.29 2.55 -8.15
N SER A 360 20.20 2.68 -7.19
CA SER A 360 20.29 3.86 -6.32
C SER A 360 20.55 5.16 -7.07
N ARG A 361 21.20 5.10 -8.24
CA ARG A 361 21.44 6.26 -9.13
C ARG A 361 20.13 6.87 -9.62
N PHE A 362 19.05 6.10 -9.66
CA PHE A 362 17.73 6.50 -10.16
C PHE A 362 16.77 6.92 -9.05
N TYR A 363 17.12 6.77 -7.77
CA TYR A 363 16.25 7.14 -6.65
C TYR A 363 15.82 8.61 -6.69
N MET A 364 16.73 9.52 -7.08
CA MET A 364 16.39 10.93 -7.22
C MET A 364 15.36 11.17 -8.33
N ILE A 365 15.54 10.51 -9.48
CA ILE A 365 14.61 10.61 -10.61
C ILE A 365 13.22 10.04 -10.21
N TYR A 366 13.22 8.90 -9.52
CA TYR A 366 12.00 8.31 -9.01
C TYR A 366 11.30 9.22 -7.97
N GLY A 367 12.05 9.82 -7.05
CA GLY A 367 11.52 10.77 -6.07
C GLY A 367 10.88 12.00 -6.72
N ILE A 368 11.56 12.62 -7.70
CA ILE A 368 11.00 13.74 -8.47
C ILE A 368 9.74 13.31 -9.22
N SER A 369 9.76 12.14 -9.86
CA SER A 369 8.60 11.55 -10.53
C SER A 369 7.40 11.40 -9.59
N MET A 370 7.62 10.91 -8.35
CA MET A 370 6.59 10.79 -7.34
C MET A 370 6.06 12.15 -6.84
N ALA A 371 6.91 13.18 -6.78
CA ALA A 371 6.47 14.54 -6.46
C ALA A 371 5.59 15.13 -7.56
N VAL A 372 5.96 14.94 -8.84
CA VAL A 372 5.16 15.37 -10.00
C VAL A 372 3.83 14.63 -10.02
N ARG A 373 3.86 13.31 -9.85
CA ARG A 373 2.67 12.47 -9.77
C ARG A 373 1.74 12.95 -8.65
N GLY A 374 2.25 13.18 -7.45
CA GLY A 374 1.47 13.69 -6.33
C GLY A 374 0.83 15.05 -6.64
N CYS A 375 1.51 15.93 -7.36
CA CYS A 375 0.95 17.21 -7.81
C CYS A 375 -0.20 17.01 -8.81
N LEU A 376 -0.06 16.14 -9.81
CA LEU A 376 -1.09 15.83 -10.80
C LEU A 376 -2.32 15.22 -10.14
N GLU A 377 -2.13 14.22 -9.31
CA GLU A 377 -3.21 13.59 -8.53
C GLU A 377 -3.94 14.62 -7.65
N GLY A 378 -3.19 15.46 -6.93
CA GLY A 378 -3.76 16.53 -6.11
C GLY A 378 -4.59 17.55 -6.88
N ARG A 379 -4.28 17.78 -8.15
CA ARG A 379 -5.10 18.60 -9.05
C ARG A 379 -6.35 17.88 -9.55
N GLY A 380 -6.46 16.57 -9.33
CA GLY A 380 -7.58 15.75 -9.75
C GLY A 380 -7.35 14.98 -11.06
N ASP A 381 -6.14 15.06 -11.63
CA ASP A 381 -5.80 14.37 -12.87
C ASP A 381 -5.36 12.91 -12.61
N MET A 382 -6.32 12.13 -12.08
CA MET A 382 -6.10 10.74 -11.71
C MET A 382 -5.92 9.85 -12.94
N LEU A 383 -6.60 10.18 -14.04
CA LEU A 383 -6.54 9.39 -15.26
C LEU A 383 -5.15 9.46 -15.89
N PHE A 384 -4.59 10.67 -16.02
CA PHE A 384 -3.24 10.85 -16.55
C PHE A 384 -2.20 10.14 -15.68
N SER A 385 -2.29 10.29 -14.34
CA SER A 385 -1.43 9.58 -13.39
C SER A 385 -1.51 8.06 -13.55
N GLY A 386 -2.73 7.53 -13.71
CA GLY A 386 -2.98 6.10 -13.93
C GLY A 386 -2.36 5.60 -15.24
N ILE A 387 -2.60 6.30 -16.35
CA ILE A 387 -2.04 5.96 -17.66
C ILE A 387 -0.50 6.02 -17.63
N ALA A 388 0.08 7.07 -17.05
CA ALA A 388 1.53 7.22 -16.93
C ALA A 388 2.15 6.05 -16.12
N GLY A 389 1.50 5.61 -15.06
CA GLY A 389 1.95 4.46 -14.28
C GLY A 389 1.89 3.15 -15.05
N ILE A 390 0.82 2.90 -15.82
CA ILE A 390 0.70 1.72 -16.67
C ILE A 390 1.75 1.76 -17.79
N LEU A 391 1.91 2.90 -18.45
CA LEU A 391 2.92 3.07 -19.50
C LEU A 391 4.34 2.82 -18.97
N SER A 392 4.66 3.34 -17.79
CA SER A 392 5.95 3.10 -17.13
C SER A 392 6.22 1.61 -16.93
N LEU A 393 5.21 0.84 -16.49
CA LEU A 393 5.32 -0.60 -16.34
C LEU A 393 5.55 -1.31 -17.68
N VAL A 394 4.78 -0.95 -18.71
CA VAL A 394 4.94 -1.52 -20.06
C VAL A 394 6.35 -1.26 -20.60
N VAL A 395 6.83 -0.01 -20.49
CA VAL A 395 8.18 0.36 -20.90
C VAL A 395 9.22 -0.44 -20.11
N ARG A 396 9.05 -0.59 -18.79
CA ARG A 396 9.94 -1.40 -17.96
C ARG A 396 10.03 -2.84 -18.44
N ILE A 397 8.88 -3.48 -18.72
CA ILE A 397 8.85 -4.86 -19.24
C ILE A 397 9.58 -4.94 -20.59
N LEU A 398 9.24 -4.06 -21.55
CA LEU A 398 9.85 -4.05 -22.86
C LEU A 398 11.37 -3.82 -22.79
N CYS A 399 11.82 -2.87 -21.98
CA CYS A 399 13.24 -2.60 -21.78
C CYS A 399 13.95 -3.78 -21.12
N SER A 400 13.33 -4.47 -20.17
CA SER A 400 13.92 -5.66 -19.54
C SER A 400 14.24 -6.74 -20.58
N TYR A 401 13.34 -6.99 -21.53
CA TYR A 401 13.60 -7.97 -22.61
C TYR A 401 14.61 -7.45 -23.64
N ALA A 402 14.46 -6.18 -24.07
CA ALA A 402 15.34 -5.60 -25.10
C ALA A 402 16.80 -5.50 -24.66
N PHE A 403 17.04 -5.16 -23.40
CA PHE A 403 18.38 -4.94 -22.85
C PHE A 403 19.00 -6.15 -22.16
N LYS A 404 18.25 -7.25 -22.00
CA LYS A 404 18.79 -8.51 -21.44
C LYS A 404 20.12 -8.95 -22.06
N PRO A 405 20.30 -8.90 -23.42
CA PRO A 405 21.57 -9.30 -24.04
C PRO A 405 22.77 -8.41 -23.65
N VAL A 406 22.51 -7.14 -23.27
CA VAL A 406 23.56 -6.15 -22.95
C VAL A 406 23.94 -6.18 -21.48
N PHE A 407 22.94 -6.19 -20.59
CA PHE A 407 23.14 -6.03 -19.15
C PHE A 407 23.04 -7.34 -18.36
N GLY A 408 22.66 -8.47 -19.00
CA GLY A 408 22.49 -9.75 -18.31
C GLY A 408 21.48 -9.64 -17.15
N ASN A 409 21.88 -10.12 -15.97
CA ASN A 409 21.04 -10.10 -14.78
C ASN A 409 20.80 -8.67 -14.22
N MET A 410 21.68 -7.72 -14.51
CA MET A 410 21.52 -6.31 -14.07
C MET A 410 20.45 -5.55 -14.85
N VAL A 411 19.86 -6.12 -15.89
CA VAL A 411 18.70 -5.53 -16.58
C VAL A 411 17.48 -5.38 -15.68
N VAL A 412 17.46 -6.08 -14.57
CA VAL A 412 16.36 -6.05 -13.59
C VAL A 412 16.45 -4.82 -12.67
N ALA A 413 17.64 -4.25 -12.51
CA ALA A 413 17.86 -2.99 -11.79
C ALA A 413 17.35 -1.80 -12.60
#